data_5a7626ebd8578b63b1d748f35c5bd2b1
#
_entry.id   5a7626ebd8578b63b1d748f35c5bd2b1
#
_cell.length_a   1.000
_cell.length_b   1.000
_cell.length_c   1.000
_cell.angle_alpha   90.00
_cell.angle_beta   90.00
_cell.angle_gamma   90.00
#
_symmetry.space_group_name_H-M   'P 1'
#
loop_
_entity.id
_entity.type
_entity.pdbx_description
1 polymer ?
#
loop_
_entity_poly.entity_id
_entity_poly.type
_entity_poly.pdbx_seq_one_letter_code
_entity_poly.pdbx_strand_id
1 'polypeptide(L)'
;MSSIIQTAERSSHLDPSENVIFQRHLVAYKEASKLISGTVLEIGSGEGYGVAELSKNSQKYIAIDKYDSPIDEELKRNNNIEFFEMNVPPLDFATNTIDFVVTFQVIEHINDDKEFIKEIYRVLKPGGKLILTTPNRLMSLSRNPWHVRE
;
A
#
# COMPACT_ATOMS: atom_id res chain seq x y z
N MET A 1 15.42 -13.47 14.58
CA MET A 1 15.23 -12.03 14.30
C MET A 1 15.20 -11.88 12.80
N SER A 2 14.02 -11.61 12.23
CA SER A 2 13.95 -11.26 10.82
C SER A 2 14.58 -9.87 10.65
N SER A 3 15.63 -9.77 9.85
CA SER A 3 16.19 -8.47 9.48
C SER A 3 15.14 -7.72 8.69
N ILE A 4 14.69 -6.59 9.19
CA ILE A 4 13.83 -5.67 8.45
C ILE A 4 14.62 -5.26 7.22
N ILE A 5 14.14 -5.66 6.02
CA ILE A 5 14.73 -5.19 4.77
C ILE A 5 14.27 -3.75 4.58
N GLN A 6 15.11 -2.83 5.02
CA GLN A 6 14.89 -1.41 4.88
C GLN A 6 15.25 -1.01 3.44
N THR A 7 14.26 -0.65 2.64
CA THR A 7 14.48 0.06 1.37
C THR A 7 14.37 1.55 1.63
N ALA A 8 14.96 2.39 0.78
CA ALA A 8 14.92 3.85 0.92
C ALA A 8 13.51 4.46 0.99
N GLU A 9 12.48 3.69 0.76
CA GLU A 9 11.06 4.10 0.78
C GLU A 9 10.24 3.41 1.87
N ARG A 10 10.81 2.40 2.51
CA ARG A 10 10.20 1.74 3.66
C ARG A 10 10.57 2.54 4.91
N SER A 11 9.86 3.64 5.12
CA SER A 11 10.09 4.51 6.27
C SER A 11 9.55 3.90 7.56
N SER A 12 10.32 4.02 8.62
CA SER A 12 9.90 3.61 9.96
C SER A 12 9.50 4.83 10.79
N HIS A 13 8.39 4.73 11.50
CA HIS A 13 7.98 5.75 12.48
C HIS A 13 8.92 5.79 13.71
N LEU A 14 9.80 4.81 13.84
CA LEU A 14 10.76 4.67 14.94
C LEU A 14 12.10 5.34 14.63
N ASP A 15 12.39 5.67 13.36
CA ASP A 15 13.63 6.32 12.97
C ASP A 15 13.44 7.83 12.77
N PRO A 16 14.04 8.69 13.63
CA PRO A 16 13.91 10.14 13.50
C PRO A 16 14.43 10.71 12.17
N SER A 17 15.39 10.05 11.52
CA SER A 17 15.94 10.49 10.22
C SER A 17 14.96 10.34 9.08
N GLU A 18 13.98 9.43 9.21
CA GLU A 18 12.95 9.13 8.21
C GLU A 18 11.65 9.90 8.43
N ASN A 19 11.57 10.74 9.45
CA ASN A 19 10.34 11.41 9.85
C ASN A 19 9.66 12.22 8.73
N VAL A 20 10.43 12.86 7.86
CA VAL A 20 9.86 13.63 6.73
C VAL A 20 9.14 12.70 5.73
N ILE A 21 9.76 11.57 5.39
CA ILE A 21 9.17 10.56 4.48
C ILE A 21 7.94 9.95 5.14
N PHE A 22 8.04 9.56 6.40
CA PHE A 22 6.93 9.04 7.19
C PHE A 22 5.74 10.01 7.23
N GLN A 23 5.97 11.30 7.50
CA GLN A 23 4.89 12.31 7.54
C GLN A 23 4.21 12.49 6.18
N ARG A 24 4.96 12.42 5.08
CA ARG A 24 4.39 12.46 3.72
C ARG A 24 3.48 11.27 3.45
N HIS A 25 3.89 10.07 3.82
CA HIS A 25 3.05 8.88 3.72
C HIS A 25 1.82 8.99 4.60
N LEU A 26 1.97 9.45 5.84
CA LEU A 26 0.86 9.63 6.77
C LEU A 26 -0.21 10.60 6.25
N VAL A 27 0.19 11.68 5.58
CA VAL A 27 -0.77 12.61 4.93
C VAL A 27 -1.56 11.89 3.85
N ALA A 28 -0.91 11.09 2.99
CA ALA A 28 -1.59 10.32 1.95
C ALA A 28 -2.63 9.35 2.56
N TYR A 29 -2.28 8.64 3.63
CA TYR A 29 -3.20 7.76 4.34
C TYR A 29 -4.38 8.52 4.95
N LYS A 30 -4.15 9.67 5.59
CA LYS A 30 -5.21 10.50 6.17
C LYS A 30 -6.17 11.04 5.11
N GLU A 31 -5.66 11.45 3.96
CA GLU A 31 -6.53 11.91 2.86
C GLU A 31 -7.31 10.74 2.24
N ALA A 32 -6.66 9.60 2.03
CA ALA A 32 -7.33 8.40 1.52
C ALA A 32 -8.44 7.92 2.46
N SER A 33 -8.22 7.97 3.78
CA SER A 33 -9.20 7.52 4.78
C SER A 33 -10.54 8.26 4.71
N LYS A 34 -10.53 9.49 4.21
CA LYS A 34 -11.75 10.29 3.99
C LYS A 34 -12.57 9.86 2.78
N LEU A 35 -11.96 9.11 1.86
CA LEU A 35 -12.54 8.75 0.56
C LEU A 35 -13.03 7.31 0.50
N ILE A 36 -12.49 6.43 1.33
CA ILE A 36 -12.72 4.99 1.26
C ILE A 36 -13.95 4.54 2.04
N SER A 37 -14.51 3.42 1.61
CA SER A 37 -15.58 2.69 2.31
C SER A 37 -15.69 1.27 1.76
N GLY A 38 -16.46 0.40 2.39
CA GLY A 38 -16.69 -0.97 1.91
C GLY A 38 -15.46 -1.87 2.04
N THR A 39 -15.17 -2.64 1.01
CA THR A 39 -14.00 -3.53 0.94
C THR A 39 -12.82 -2.79 0.33
N VAL A 40 -11.75 -2.65 1.11
CA VAL A 40 -10.54 -1.91 0.75
C VAL A 40 -9.37 -2.88 0.64
N LEU A 41 -8.63 -2.80 -0.46
CA LEU A 41 -7.36 -3.50 -0.68
C LEU A 41 -6.22 -2.49 -0.67
N GLU A 42 -5.30 -2.62 0.28
CA GLU A 42 -4.03 -1.89 0.27
C GLU A 42 -2.93 -2.77 -0.33
N ILE A 43 -2.26 -2.26 -1.37
CA ILE A 43 -1.12 -2.91 -2.00
C ILE A 43 0.15 -2.19 -1.57
N GLY A 44 1.08 -2.92 -0.95
CA GLY A 44 2.30 -2.36 -0.38
C GLY A 44 2.09 -1.77 1.01
N SER A 45 1.51 -2.55 1.93
CA SER A 45 1.20 -2.09 3.29
C SER A 45 2.44 -1.79 4.16
N GLY A 46 3.61 -2.24 3.73
CA GLY A 46 4.87 -1.99 4.41
C GLY A 46 4.85 -2.44 5.87
N GLU A 47 5.18 -1.55 6.79
CA GLU A 47 5.16 -1.81 8.23
C GLU A 47 3.75 -1.74 8.85
N GLY A 48 2.71 -1.48 8.06
CA GLY A 48 1.32 -1.53 8.49
C GLY A 48 0.81 -0.29 9.23
N TYR A 49 1.57 0.80 9.31
CA TYR A 49 1.09 2.01 10.00
C TYR A 49 -0.11 2.66 9.32
N GLY A 50 -0.27 2.50 8.00
CA GLY A 50 -1.43 2.97 7.26
C GLY A 50 -2.67 2.13 7.51
N VAL A 51 -2.50 0.85 7.86
CA VAL A 51 -3.60 -0.09 8.12
C VAL A 51 -4.52 0.42 9.24
N ALA A 52 -3.95 0.89 10.34
CA ALA A 52 -4.72 1.43 11.47
C ALA A 52 -5.56 2.66 11.07
N GLU A 53 -5.07 3.47 10.14
CA GLU A 53 -5.78 4.66 9.67
C GLU A 53 -6.91 4.30 8.69
N LEU A 54 -6.64 3.46 7.71
CA LEU A 54 -7.58 3.13 6.65
C LEU A 54 -8.65 2.13 7.11
N SER A 55 -8.30 1.17 7.97
CA SER A 55 -9.23 0.13 8.41
C SER A 55 -10.43 0.68 9.19
N LYS A 56 -10.29 1.84 9.83
CA LYS A 56 -11.38 2.49 10.57
C LYS A 56 -12.59 2.83 9.71
N ASN A 57 -12.37 3.11 8.43
CA ASN A 57 -13.41 3.53 7.48
C ASN A 57 -13.77 2.42 6.47
N SER A 58 -13.30 1.19 6.68
CA SER A 58 -13.60 0.04 5.84
C SER A 58 -14.47 -0.99 6.57
N GLN A 59 -15.33 -1.66 5.84
CA GLN A 59 -16.09 -2.82 6.34
C GLN A 59 -15.20 -4.06 6.37
N LYS A 60 -14.38 -4.22 5.33
CA LYS A 60 -13.34 -5.23 5.22
C LYS A 60 -12.07 -4.58 4.71
N TYR A 61 -10.96 -4.84 5.36
CA TYR A 61 -9.65 -4.32 4.98
C TYR A 61 -8.69 -5.46 4.67
N ILE A 62 -8.08 -5.41 3.51
CA ILE A 62 -7.10 -6.40 3.05
C ILE A 62 -5.80 -5.67 2.78
N ALA A 63 -4.76 -6.04 3.50
CA ALA A 63 -3.42 -5.51 3.33
C ALA A 63 -2.51 -6.56 2.71
N ILE A 64 -1.83 -6.22 1.63
CA ILE A 64 -0.84 -7.09 1.00
C ILE A 64 0.51 -6.40 0.88
N ASP A 65 1.57 -7.17 1.07
CA ASP A 65 2.94 -6.73 0.83
C ASP A 65 3.76 -7.90 0.28
N LYS A 66 4.85 -7.58 -0.39
CA LYS A 66 5.82 -8.56 -0.89
C LYS A 66 6.57 -9.26 0.25
N TYR A 67 6.68 -8.60 1.39
CA TYR A 67 7.40 -9.08 2.56
C TYR A 67 6.46 -9.24 3.74
N ASP A 68 6.76 -10.23 4.59
CA ASP A 68 6.10 -10.33 5.89
C ASP A 68 6.34 -9.05 6.68
N SER A 69 5.27 -8.48 7.20
CA SER A 69 5.30 -7.20 7.90
C SER A 69 5.22 -7.42 9.40
N PRO A 70 6.04 -6.71 10.21
CA PRO A 70 5.90 -6.69 11.67
C PRO A 70 4.67 -5.88 12.08
N ILE A 71 3.49 -6.36 11.70
CA ILE A 71 2.23 -5.71 12.02
C ILE A 71 1.91 -5.94 13.49
N ASP A 72 1.42 -4.90 14.14
CA ASP A 72 0.95 -4.96 15.51
C ASP A 72 -0.04 -6.13 15.70
N GLU A 73 0.22 -6.97 16.68
CA GLU A 73 -0.63 -8.11 17.03
C GLU A 73 -2.07 -7.69 17.38
N GLU A 74 -2.28 -6.47 17.84
CA GLU A 74 -3.61 -5.92 18.07
C GLU A 74 -4.39 -5.72 16.76
N LEU A 75 -3.73 -5.23 15.71
CA LEU A 75 -4.33 -5.11 14.37
C LEU A 75 -4.64 -6.47 13.75
N LYS A 76 -3.79 -7.47 13.97
CA LYS A 76 -4.02 -8.84 13.50
C LYS A 76 -5.24 -9.51 14.16
N ARG A 77 -5.62 -9.08 15.35
CA ARG A 77 -6.82 -9.59 16.07
C ARG A 77 -8.12 -8.94 15.60
N ASN A 78 -8.04 -7.91 14.80
CA ASN A 78 -9.22 -7.24 14.28
C ASN A 78 -9.84 -8.08 13.14
N ASN A 79 -11.04 -8.60 13.37
CA ASN A 79 -11.73 -9.53 12.46
C ASN A 79 -12.05 -8.93 11.08
N ASN A 80 -11.96 -7.61 10.89
CA ASN A 80 -12.19 -6.98 9.60
C ASN A 80 -10.90 -6.75 8.80
N ILE A 81 -9.73 -7.10 9.34
CA ILE A 81 -8.42 -6.91 8.73
C ILE A 81 -7.80 -8.26 8.38
N GLU A 82 -7.40 -8.42 7.13
CA GLU A 82 -6.67 -9.58 6.62
C GLU A 82 -5.32 -9.13 6.06
N PHE A 83 -4.28 -9.92 6.30
CA PHE A 83 -2.93 -9.67 5.80
C PHE A 83 -2.44 -10.84 4.96
N PHE A 84 -1.86 -10.53 3.79
CA PHE A 84 -1.25 -11.55 2.94
C PHE A 84 0.12 -11.11 2.44
N GLU A 85 1.07 -12.03 2.44
CA GLU A 85 2.31 -11.88 1.68
C GLU A 85 2.02 -12.24 0.23
N MET A 86 2.25 -11.31 -0.70
CA MET A 86 1.90 -11.50 -2.09
C MET A 86 2.83 -10.70 -3.02
N ASN A 87 3.36 -11.37 -4.03
CA ASN A 87 4.04 -10.70 -5.14
C ASN A 87 3.00 -10.26 -6.18
N VAL A 88 3.05 -9.02 -6.59
CA VAL A 88 2.11 -8.45 -7.55
C VAL A 88 2.81 -7.90 -8.80
N PRO A 89 2.20 -7.92 -9.99
CA PRO A 89 1.06 -8.75 -10.39
C PRO A 89 1.40 -10.24 -10.47
N PRO A 90 0.41 -11.17 -10.49
CA PRO A 90 -1.04 -10.96 -10.47
C PRO A 90 -1.60 -10.67 -9.07
N LEU A 91 -2.89 -10.30 -8.99
CA LEU A 91 -3.64 -10.20 -7.75
C LEU A 91 -4.51 -11.45 -7.54
N ASP A 92 -4.28 -12.19 -6.46
CA ASP A 92 -5.04 -13.40 -6.14
C ASP A 92 -6.39 -13.07 -5.46
N PHE A 93 -7.18 -12.26 -6.14
CA PHE A 93 -8.54 -11.88 -5.73
C PHE A 93 -9.50 -12.04 -6.90
N ALA A 94 -10.76 -12.35 -6.58
CA ALA A 94 -11.80 -12.48 -7.60
C ALA A 94 -12.12 -11.15 -8.28
N THR A 95 -12.59 -11.23 -9.52
CA THR A 95 -13.03 -10.07 -10.30
C THR A 95 -14.22 -9.37 -9.63
N ASN A 96 -14.24 -8.03 -9.64
CA ASN A 96 -15.33 -7.21 -9.14
C ASN A 96 -15.66 -7.44 -7.63
N THR A 97 -14.65 -7.56 -6.79
CA THR A 97 -14.84 -7.80 -5.34
C THR A 97 -14.41 -6.66 -4.44
N ILE A 98 -13.61 -5.73 -4.94
CA ILE A 98 -12.99 -4.65 -4.18
C ILE A 98 -13.67 -3.32 -4.50
N ASP A 99 -14.00 -2.54 -3.48
CA ASP A 99 -14.60 -1.20 -3.65
C ASP A 99 -13.51 -0.12 -3.84
N PHE A 100 -12.41 -0.22 -3.10
CA PHE A 100 -11.27 0.69 -3.19
C PHE A 100 -9.95 -0.08 -3.20
N VAL A 101 -9.06 0.26 -4.13
CA VAL A 101 -7.66 -0.12 -4.06
C VAL A 101 -6.84 1.10 -3.67
N VAL A 102 -5.99 0.95 -2.67
CA VAL A 102 -5.04 1.98 -2.21
C VAL A 102 -3.63 1.44 -2.41
N THR A 103 -2.77 2.22 -3.06
CA THR A 103 -1.37 1.83 -3.28
C THR A 103 -0.48 3.06 -3.31
N PHE A 104 0.44 3.16 -2.38
CA PHE A 104 1.32 4.32 -2.22
C PHE A 104 2.78 3.92 -2.37
N GLN A 105 3.48 4.55 -3.33
CA GLN A 105 4.90 4.34 -3.59
C GLN A 105 5.23 2.87 -3.91
N VAL A 106 4.46 2.24 -4.79
CA VAL A 106 4.61 0.83 -5.19
C VAL A 106 4.84 0.68 -6.68
N ILE A 107 4.07 1.38 -7.52
CA ILE A 107 4.08 1.17 -8.98
C ILE A 107 5.47 1.39 -9.60
N GLU A 108 6.29 2.27 -9.04
CA GLU A 108 7.67 2.54 -9.47
C GLU A 108 8.60 1.34 -9.30
N HIS A 109 8.22 0.37 -8.47
CA HIS A 109 8.96 -0.88 -8.24
C HIS A 109 8.43 -2.05 -9.08
N ILE A 110 7.34 -1.86 -9.83
CA ILE A 110 6.69 -2.90 -10.62
C ILE A 110 7.26 -2.93 -12.03
N ASN A 111 7.81 -4.07 -12.45
CA ASN A 111 8.36 -4.23 -13.80
C ASN A 111 7.28 -4.18 -14.89
N ASP A 112 6.13 -4.81 -14.66
CA ASP A 112 4.97 -4.78 -15.57
C ASP A 112 3.85 -3.93 -14.95
N ASP A 113 4.02 -2.62 -15.06
CA ASP A 113 3.06 -1.63 -14.57
C ASP A 113 1.69 -1.72 -15.28
N LYS A 114 1.69 -2.12 -16.55
CA LYS A 114 0.45 -2.29 -17.33
C LYS A 114 -0.37 -3.47 -16.82
N GLU A 115 0.26 -4.62 -16.59
CA GLU A 115 -0.43 -5.78 -16.01
C GLU A 115 -0.86 -5.48 -14.57
N PHE A 116 -0.07 -4.74 -13.80
CA PHE A 116 -0.43 -4.31 -12.46
C PHE A 116 -1.73 -3.47 -12.46
N ILE A 117 -1.83 -2.46 -13.31
CA ILE A 117 -3.03 -1.62 -13.42
C ILE A 117 -4.23 -2.42 -13.95
N LYS A 118 -4.00 -3.34 -14.90
CA LYS A 118 -5.06 -4.22 -15.43
C LYS A 118 -5.63 -5.14 -14.35
N GLU A 119 -4.77 -5.72 -13.49
CA GLU A 119 -5.21 -6.54 -12.38
C GLU A 119 -5.98 -5.73 -11.31
N ILE A 120 -5.53 -4.51 -11.02
CA ILE A 120 -6.28 -3.58 -10.16
C ILE A 120 -7.67 -3.30 -10.75
N TYR A 121 -7.74 -3.00 -12.05
CA TYR A 121 -9.02 -2.78 -12.73
C TYR A 121 -9.93 -4.01 -12.66
N ARG A 122 -9.37 -5.21 -12.82
CA ARG A 122 -10.12 -6.47 -12.77
C ARG A 122 -10.76 -6.71 -11.40
N VAL A 123 -10.02 -6.49 -10.32
CA VAL A 123 -10.53 -6.75 -8.96
C VAL A 123 -11.49 -5.67 -8.47
N LEU A 124 -11.39 -4.45 -8.99
CA LEU A 124 -12.33 -3.38 -8.66
C LEU A 124 -13.73 -3.67 -9.18
N LYS A 125 -14.72 -3.44 -8.32
CA LYS A 125 -16.14 -3.44 -8.73
C LYS A 125 -16.40 -2.32 -9.75
N PRO A 126 -17.45 -2.45 -10.58
CA PRO A 126 -17.95 -1.30 -11.35
C PRO A 126 -18.20 -0.10 -10.45
N GLY A 127 -17.60 1.04 -10.75
CA GLY A 127 -17.65 2.24 -9.92
C GLY A 127 -16.64 2.26 -8.76
N GLY A 128 -15.88 1.19 -8.56
CA GLY A 128 -14.76 1.14 -7.61
C GLY A 128 -13.65 2.11 -7.99
N LYS A 129 -12.80 2.47 -7.04
CA LYS A 129 -11.79 3.52 -7.22
C LYS A 129 -10.40 3.06 -6.83
N LEU A 130 -9.41 3.54 -7.58
CA LEU A 130 -8.00 3.43 -7.25
C LEU A 130 -7.51 4.77 -6.66
N ILE A 131 -6.83 4.70 -5.52
CA ILE A 131 -6.08 5.82 -4.93
C ILE A 131 -4.60 5.44 -4.96
N LEU A 132 -3.83 6.14 -5.78
CA LEU A 132 -2.44 5.82 -6.04
C LEU A 132 -1.56 7.07 -5.85
N THR A 133 -0.41 6.88 -5.23
CA THR A 133 0.69 7.87 -5.25
C THR A 133 1.97 7.25 -5.76
N THR A 134 2.76 8.04 -6.47
CA THR A 134 4.09 7.67 -6.97
C THR A 134 4.97 8.92 -6.98
N PRO A 135 6.31 8.80 -6.90
CA PRO A 135 7.20 9.94 -6.97
C PRO A 135 7.02 10.73 -8.27
N ASN A 136 7.15 12.05 -8.18
CA ASN A 136 7.19 12.90 -9.36
C ASN A 136 8.63 13.02 -9.84
N ARG A 137 8.94 12.50 -11.02
CA ARG A 137 10.27 12.54 -11.63
C ARG A 137 10.89 13.94 -11.68
N LEU A 138 10.08 14.97 -11.94
CA LEU A 138 10.54 16.36 -12.02
C LEU A 138 10.90 16.96 -10.66
N MET A 139 10.41 16.35 -9.58
CA MET A 139 10.65 16.79 -8.20
C MET A 139 11.71 15.94 -7.50
N SER A 140 12.17 14.87 -8.14
CA SER A 140 13.21 13.99 -7.61
C SER A 140 14.58 14.60 -7.88
N LEU A 141 15.31 14.95 -6.82
CA LEU A 141 16.67 15.53 -6.92
C LEU A 141 17.76 14.47 -7.17
N SER A 142 17.42 13.19 -6.98
CA SER A 142 18.34 12.07 -7.18
C SER A 142 17.56 10.85 -7.67
N ARG A 143 18.20 10.10 -8.57
CA ARG A 143 17.65 8.82 -9.03
C ARG A 143 17.68 7.82 -7.89
N ASN A 144 16.54 7.27 -7.54
CA ASN A 144 16.47 6.16 -6.61
C ASN A 144 16.81 4.86 -7.36
N PRO A 145 17.88 4.11 -6.98
CA PRO A 145 18.28 2.89 -7.70
C PRO A 145 17.27 1.75 -7.60
N TRP A 146 16.29 1.87 -6.69
CA TRP A 146 15.22 0.87 -6.49
C TRP A 146 13.98 1.11 -7.36
N HIS A 147 13.91 2.27 -8.04
CA HIS A 147 12.85 2.52 -9.00
C HIS A 147 13.20 1.88 -10.35
N VAL A 148 12.32 1.07 -10.87
CA VAL A 148 12.50 0.48 -12.21
C VAL A 148 12.09 1.47 -13.31
N ARG A 149 11.25 2.44 -12.96
CA ARG A 149 10.83 3.54 -13.85
C ARG A 149 10.53 4.82 -13.04
N GLU A 150 11.04 5.94 -13.51
CA GLU A 150 10.70 7.30 -13.08
C GLU A 150 10.30 8.15 -14.28
#